data_002f1d627865f7ec0fa51bb5b42b467c
#
_entry.id   002f1d627865f7ec0fa51bb5b42b467c
#
_cell.length_a   1.000
_cell.length_b   1.000
_cell.length_c   1.000
_cell.angle_alpha   90.00
_cell.angle_beta   90.00
_cell.angle_gamma   90.00
#
_symmetry.space_group_name_H-M   'P 1'
#
loop_
_entity.id
_entity.type
_entity.pdbx_description
1 polymer ?
#
loop_
_entity_poly.entity_id
_entity_poly.type
_entity_poly.pdbx_seq_one_letter_code
_entity_poly.pdbx_strand_id
1 'polypeptide(L)'
;MLKKFGCKIMHQIKRLAKAESGAVAVEFAIVALPFITLLGVILESGIVLFVEYTLQASVQEAARLVRTGQAQAGAYSAADFKAKICKTADLLFDCSGKVSVYMSSNSSFAALKAALPSFLDVGLKVDGSANSTSYVCGGPLQTTAVVATYDWKLLMPGMNYVGNFNGNTVRRIVGFSMFQNEPFPSGSSCKAS
;
A
#
# COMPACT_ATOMS: atom_id res chain seq x y z
N MET A 1 -35.01 30.43 -27.96
CA MET A 1 -34.28 29.37 -28.69
C MET A 1 -34.20 28.04 -27.93
N LEU A 2 -34.17 27.98 -26.61
CA LEU A 2 -34.05 26.72 -25.79
C LEU A 2 -35.24 25.73 -25.92
N LYS A 3 -36.50 26.22 -26.10
CA LYS A 3 -37.67 25.32 -26.21
C LYS A 3 -37.68 24.43 -27.46
N LYS A 4 -37.08 24.87 -28.58
CA LYS A 4 -37.00 24.05 -29.81
C LYS A 4 -35.93 22.94 -29.72
N PHE A 5 -34.88 23.12 -28.90
CA PHE A 5 -33.86 22.12 -28.71
C PHE A 5 -34.36 20.93 -27.86
N GLY A 6 -35.11 21.20 -26.79
CA GLY A 6 -35.70 20.16 -25.96
C GLY A 6 -36.69 19.24 -26.66
N CYS A 7 -37.50 19.82 -27.58
CA CYS A 7 -38.49 19.04 -28.33
C CYS A 7 -37.84 18.10 -29.38
N LYS A 8 -36.72 18.50 -29.99
CA LYS A 8 -35.96 17.64 -30.92
C LYS A 8 -35.27 16.47 -30.20
N ILE A 9 -34.69 16.73 -29.05
CA ILE A 9 -34.04 15.67 -28.22
C ILE A 9 -35.09 14.66 -27.76
N MET A 10 -36.22 15.09 -27.27
CA MET A 10 -37.32 14.22 -26.82
C MET A 10 -37.91 13.37 -27.96
N HIS A 11 -37.99 13.91 -29.19
CA HIS A 11 -38.43 13.14 -30.35
C HIS A 11 -37.42 12.11 -30.82
N GLN A 12 -36.11 12.39 -30.71
CA GLN A 12 -35.05 11.45 -31.00
C GLN A 12 -35.03 10.29 -29.98
N ILE A 13 -35.20 10.60 -28.70
CA ILE A 13 -35.29 9.59 -27.62
C ILE A 13 -36.50 8.68 -27.82
N LYS A 14 -37.67 9.23 -28.21
CA LYS A 14 -38.88 8.42 -28.53
C LYS A 14 -38.70 7.53 -29.76
N ARG A 15 -37.93 7.94 -30.76
CA ARG A 15 -37.61 7.11 -31.95
C ARG A 15 -36.61 5.97 -31.58
N LEU A 16 -35.63 6.25 -30.74
CA LEU A 16 -34.72 5.23 -30.22
C LEU A 16 -35.43 4.19 -29.33
N ALA A 17 -36.40 4.63 -28.52
CA ALA A 17 -37.19 3.74 -27.68
C ALA A 17 -38.18 2.83 -28.44
N LYS A 18 -38.48 3.15 -29.71
CA LYS A 18 -39.37 2.35 -30.59
C LYS A 18 -38.59 1.39 -31.51
N ALA A 19 -37.29 1.52 -31.60
CA ALA A 19 -36.46 0.62 -32.41
C ALA A 19 -36.16 -0.66 -31.63
N GLU A 20 -36.55 -1.83 -32.12
CA GLU A 20 -36.25 -3.14 -31.49
C GLU A 20 -34.75 -3.33 -31.22
N SER A 21 -33.88 -2.80 -32.06
CA SER A 21 -32.43 -2.75 -31.85
C SER A 21 -32.01 -1.90 -30.63
N GLY A 22 -32.83 -0.93 -30.21
CA GLY A 22 -32.60 -0.15 -28.98
C GLY A 22 -32.89 -0.95 -27.71
N ALA A 23 -33.91 -1.81 -27.74
CA ALA A 23 -34.24 -2.68 -26.60
C ALA A 23 -33.11 -3.64 -26.26
N VAL A 24 -32.55 -4.31 -27.28
CA VAL A 24 -31.40 -5.22 -27.09
C VAL A 24 -30.17 -4.50 -26.52
N ALA A 25 -29.89 -3.27 -26.96
CA ALA A 25 -28.78 -2.48 -26.43
C ALA A 25 -28.97 -2.13 -24.94
N VAL A 26 -30.19 -1.84 -24.51
CA VAL A 26 -30.51 -1.55 -23.11
C VAL A 26 -30.41 -2.82 -22.26
N GLU A 27 -30.93 -3.95 -22.74
CA GLU A 27 -30.79 -5.25 -22.06
C GLU A 27 -29.32 -5.63 -21.88
N PHE A 28 -28.52 -5.50 -22.94
CA PHE A 28 -27.09 -5.73 -22.86
C PHE A 28 -26.40 -4.79 -21.84
N ALA A 29 -26.73 -3.50 -21.84
CA ALA A 29 -26.13 -2.52 -20.92
C ALA A 29 -26.43 -2.82 -19.46
N ILE A 30 -27.65 -3.29 -19.14
CA ILE A 30 -28.06 -3.66 -17.78
C ILE A 30 -27.23 -4.85 -17.28
N VAL A 31 -26.92 -5.81 -18.13
CA VAL A 31 -26.15 -7.00 -17.75
C VAL A 31 -24.64 -6.72 -17.80
N ALA A 32 -24.18 -5.94 -18.79
CA ALA A 32 -22.77 -5.63 -18.98
C ALA A 32 -22.20 -4.79 -17.84
N LEU A 33 -22.96 -3.82 -17.32
CA LEU A 33 -22.46 -2.92 -16.26
C LEU A 33 -22.08 -3.65 -14.97
N PRO A 34 -22.94 -4.47 -14.34
CA PRO A 34 -22.53 -5.24 -13.15
C PRO A 34 -21.43 -6.26 -13.46
N PHE A 35 -21.43 -6.85 -14.67
CA PHE A 35 -20.41 -7.79 -15.07
C PHE A 35 -19.02 -7.13 -15.18
N ILE A 36 -18.92 -5.99 -15.87
CA ILE A 36 -17.65 -5.25 -15.99
C ILE A 36 -17.19 -4.73 -14.63
N THR A 37 -18.11 -4.27 -13.79
CA THR A 37 -17.77 -3.85 -12.40
C THR A 37 -17.20 -5.03 -11.60
N LEU A 38 -17.81 -6.21 -11.69
CA LEU A 38 -17.31 -7.41 -11.03
C LEU A 38 -15.91 -7.79 -11.51
N LEU A 39 -15.69 -7.78 -12.82
CA LEU A 39 -14.35 -8.02 -13.38
C LEU A 39 -13.33 -7.01 -12.88
N GLY A 40 -13.68 -5.73 -12.85
CA GLY A 40 -12.84 -4.66 -12.33
C GLY A 40 -12.45 -4.88 -10.86
N VAL A 41 -13.40 -5.26 -10.02
CA VAL A 41 -13.17 -5.58 -8.59
C VAL A 41 -12.22 -6.78 -8.44
N ILE A 42 -12.39 -7.83 -9.25
CA ILE A 42 -11.51 -9.02 -9.21
C ILE A 42 -10.09 -8.64 -9.62
N LEU A 43 -9.93 -7.87 -10.70
CA LEU A 43 -8.61 -7.43 -11.18
C LEU A 43 -7.92 -6.52 -10.17
N GLU A 44 -8.64 -5.52 -9.62
CA GLU A 44 -8.07 -4.62 -8.62
C GLU A 44 -7.65 -5.39 -7.35
N SER A 45 -8.48 -6.33 -6.87
CA SER A 45 -8.13 -7.18 -5.73
C SER A 45 -6.86 -8.00 -6.00
N GLY A 46 -6.73 -8.55 -7.20
CA GLY A 46 -5.54 -9.29 -7.61
C GLY A 46 -4.28 -8.42 -7.58
N ILE A 47 -4.37 -7.19 -8.10
CA ILE A 47 -3.25 -6.23 -8.09
C ILE A 47 -2.87 -5.86 -6.65
N VAL A 48 -3.85 -5.57 -5.79
CA VAL A 48 -3.60 -5.23 -4.38
C VAL A 48 -2.87 -6.36 -3.66
N LEU A 49 -3.33 -7.61 -3.81
CA LEU A 49 -2.67 -8.78 -3.22
C LEU A 49 -1.25 -8.98 -3.76
N PHE A 50 -1.03 -8.72 -5.04
CA PHE A 50 0.29 -8.82 -5.65
C PHE A 50 1.26 -7.76 -5.10
N VAL A 51 0.80 -6.52 -4.93
CA VAL A 51 1.58 -5.43 -4.31
C VAL A 51 1.88 -5.75 -2.84
N GLU A 52 0.91 -6.30 -2.09
CA GLU A 52 1.08 -6.72 -0.70
C GLU A 52 2.16 -7.81 -0.58
N TYR A 53 2.10 -8.83 -1.43
CA TYR A 53 3.12 -9.89 -1.48
C TYR A 53 4.51 -9.34 -1.83
N THR A 54 4.60 -8.46 -2.82
CA THR A 54 5.87 -7.88 -3.26
C THR A 54 6.49 -6.99 -2.18
N LEU A 55 5.69 -6.15 -1.52
CA LEU A 55 6.16 -5.31 -0.41
C LEU A 55 6.65 -6.18 0.74
N GLN A 56 5.90 -7.23 1.10
CA GLN A 56 6.27 -8.16 2.17
C GLN A 56 7.60 -8.88 1.86
N ALA A 57 7.77 -9.37 0.63
CA ALA A 57 9.00 -10.02 0.21
C ALA A 57 10.21 -9.06 0.23
N SER A 58 10.02 -7.83 -0.25
CA SER A 58 11.06 -6.79 -0.25
C SER A 58 11.48 -6.38 1.17
N VAL A 59 10.52 -6.30 2.10
CA VAL A 59 10.80 -6.01 3.51
C VAL A 59 11.58 -7.14 4.15
N GLN A 60 11.25 -8.41 3.86
CA GLN A 60 11.98 -9.56 4.40
C GLN A 60 13.41 -9.62 3.89
N GLU A 61 13.64 -9.33 2.60
CA GLU A 61 14.99 -9.28 2.03
C GLU A 61 15.82 -8.16 2.66
N ALA A 62 15.26 -6.95 2.78
CA ALA A 62 15.94 -5.83 3.44
C ALA A 62 16.19 -6.10 4.94
N ALA A 63 15.24 -6.72 5.64
CA ALA A 63 15.36 -7.11 7.04
C ALA A 63 16.53 -8.06 7.28
N ARG A 64 16.83 -8.92 6.32
CA ARG A 64 18.01 -9.81 6.39
C ARG A 64 19.31 -9.03 6.52
N LEU A 65 19.44 -7.87 5.85
CA LEU A 65 20.64 -7.02 5.94
C LEU A 65 20.84 -6.46 7.36
N VAL A 66 19.73 -6.13 8.04
CA VAL A 66 19.77 -5.68 9.44
C VAL A 66 20.10 -6.83 10.38
N ARG A 67 19.42 -7.96 10.20
CA ARG A 67 19.61 -9.16 11.01
C ARG A 67 21.06 -9.65 11.03
N THR A 68 21.73 -9.64 9.88
CA THR A 68 23.12 -10.10 9.73
C THR A 68 24.17 -9.02 10.03
N GLY A 69 23.78 -7.82 10.45
CA GLY A 69 24.68 -6.71 10.77
C GLY A 69 25.23 -5.96 9.56
N GLN A 70 24.82 -6.30 8.33
CA GLN A 70 25.32 -5.64 7.12
C GLN A 70 24.86 -4.17 7.02
N ALA A 71 23.63 -3.89 7.43
CA ALA A 71 23.12 -2.52 7.44
C ALA A 71 23.86 -1.64 8.47
N GLN A 72 24.21 -2.22 9.63
CA GLN A 72 24.99 -1.55 10.68
C GLN A 72 26.43 -1.33 10.23
N ALA A 73 27.09 -2.34 9.66
CA ALA A 73 28.46 -2.25 9.14
C ALA A 73 28.58 -1.25 7.97
N GLY A 74 27.53 -1.17 7.13
CA GLY A 74 27.45 -0.20 6.04
C GLY A 74 26.97 1.19 6.46
N ALA A 75 26.68 1.41 7.74
CA ALA A 75 26.11 2.66 8.29
C ALA A 75 24.92 3.19 7.46
N TYR A 76 23.97 2.28 7.13
CA TYR A 76 22.82 2.64 6.29
C TYR A 76 21.96 3.70 6.97
N SER A 77 21.60 4.72 6.20
CA SER A 77 20.57 5.68 6.58
C SER A 77 19.16 5.11 6.33
N ALA A 78 18.13 5.77 6.83
CA ALA A 78 16.75 5.43 6.53
C ALA A 78 16.46 5.45 5.01
N ALA A 79 17.06 6.40 4.28
CA ALA A 79 16.92 6.51 2.83
C ALA A 79 17.60 5.34 2.10
N ASP A 80 18.80 4.94 2.51
CA ASP A 80 19.50 3.79 1.93
C ASP A 80 18.72 2.49 2.14
N PHE A 81 18.17 2.31 3.34
CA PHE A 81 17.37 1.14 3.66
C PHE A 81 16.05 1.11 2.86
N LYS A 82 15.36 2.25 2.75
CA LYS A 82 14.19 2.40 1.90
C LYS A 82 14.52 2.06 0.44
N ALA A 83 15.65 2.54 -0.09
CA ALA A 83 16.10 2.20 -1.44
C ALA A 83 16.32 0.70 -1.64
N LYS A 84 16.75 -0.04 -0.59
CA LYS A 84 16.87 -1.52 -0.66
C LYS A 84 15.50 -2.19 -0.74
N ILE A 85 14.52 -1.74 0.04
CA ILE A 85 13.14 -2.24 -0.05
C ILE A 85 12.57 -1.96 -1.45
N CYS A 86 12.79 -0.74 -1.97
CA CYS A 86 12.20 -0.30 -3.23
C CYS A 86 12.89 -0.87 -4.47
N LYS A 87 14.08 -1.43 -4.37
CA LYS A 87 14.84 -1.94 -5.52
C LYS A 87 14.03 -2.88 -6.44
N THR A 88 13.19 -3.73 -5.87
CA THR A 88 12.35 -4.67 -6.62
C THR A 88 10.93 -4.12 -6.80
N ALA A 89 10.43 -3.36 -5.82
CA ALA A 89 9.06 -2.88 -5.77
C ALA A 89 8.79 -1.71 -6.73
N ASP A 90 9.78 -0.86 -7.04
CA ASP A 90 9.64 0.29 -7.95
C ASP A 90 9.23 -0.09 -9.39
N LEU A 91 9.40 -1.35 -9.78
CA LEU A 91 8.92 -1.87 -11.06
C LEU A 91 7.38 -1.97 -11.13
N LEU A 92 6.71 -2.05 -9.98
CA LEU A 92 5.28 -2.34 -9.88
C LEU A 92 4.47 -1.14 -9.39
N PHE A 93 5.04 -0.34 -8.50
CA PHE A 93 4.39 0.85 -7.93
C PHE A 93 5.46 1.84 -7.48
N ASP A 94 5.07 3.11 -7.37
CA ASP A 94 5.96 4.19 -6.89
C ASP A 94 6.36 3.96 -5.42
N CYS A 95 7.32 3.08 -5.21
CA CYS A 95 7.82 2.73 -3.90
C CYS A 95 8.66 3.87 -3.31
N SER A 96 9.58 4.42 -4.08
CA SER A 96 10.51 5.45 -3.62
C SER A 96 9.80 6.71 -3.14
N GLY A 97 8.69 7.10 -3.81
CA GLY A 97 7.90 8.27 -3.47
C GLY A 97 6.91 8.04 -2.31
N LYS A 98 6.32 6.84 -2.20
CA LYS A 98 5.10 6.62 -1.38
C LYS A 98 5.23 5.61 -0.27
N VAL A 99 6.29 4.80 -0.23
CA VAL A 99 6.50 3.87 0.87
C VAL A 99 7.08 4.60 2.08
N SER A 100 6.48 4.37 3.24
CA SER A 100 7.02 4.82 4.53
C SER A 100 7.64 3.64 5.26
N VAL A 101 8.79 3.85 5.89
CA VAL A 101 9.53 2.82 6.62
C VAL A 101 9.68 3.23 8.08
N TYR A 102 9.38 2.30 8.96
CA TYR A 102 9.59 2.42 10.40
C TYR A 102 10.46 1.25 10.86
N MET A 103 11.45 1.54 11.67
CA MET A 103 12.32 0.52 12.28
C MET A 103 12.57 0.86 13.72
N SER A 104 12.40 -0.12 14.60
CA SER A 104 12.65 0.02 16.04
C SER A 104 13.29 -1.23 16.58
N SER A 105 14.11 -1.07 17.60
CA SER A 105 14.82 -2.15 18.25
C SER A 105 14.70 -2.07 19.76
N ASN A 106 14.65 -3.24 20.41
CA ASN A 106 14.58 -3.36 21.87
C ASN A 106 15.30 -4.62 22.36
N SER A 107 15.46 -4.75 23.67
CA SER A 107 16.14 -5.89 24.29
C SER A 107 15.38 -7.21 24.20
N SER A 108 14.06 -7.19 24.02
CA SER A 108 13.22 -8.38 23.92
C SER A 108 12.01 -8.17 23.01
N PHE A 109 11.43 -9.29 22.54
CA PHE A 109 10.18 -9.27 21.74
C PHE A 109 9.01 -8.63 22.49
N ALA A 110 8.89 -8.89 23.80
CA ALA A 110 7.80 -8.32 24.61
C ALA A 110 7.92 -6.79 24.72
N ALA A 111 9.12 -6.30 25.02
CA ALA A 111 9.39 -4.86 25.11
C ALA A 111 9.23 -4.17 23.75
N LEU A 112 9.67 -4.81 22.66
CA LEU A 112 9.51 -4.27 21.31
C LEU A 112 8.03 -4.20 20.91
N LYS A 113 7.24 -5.25 21.17
CA LYS A 113 5.81 -5.28 20.90
C LYS A 113 5.06 -4.16 21.63
N ALA A 114 5.43 -3.88 22.89
CA ALA A 114 4.81 -2.80 23.66
C ALA A 114 5.17 -1.40 23.12
N ALA A 115 6.33 -1.26 22.47
CA ALA A 115 6.81 0.01 21.92
C ALA A 115 6.39 0.25 20.46
N LEU A 116 5.90 -0.78 19.75
CA LEU A 116 5.47 -0.63 18.36
C LEU A 116 4.17 0.18 18.26
N PRO A 117 4.12 1.17 17.38
CA PRO A 117 2.86 1.82 17.03
C PRO A 117 1.92 0.85 16.31
N SER A 118 0.64 1.19 16.22
CA SER A 118 -0.27 0.49 15.31
C SER A 118 0.30 0.53 13.88
N PHE A 119 0.25 -0.58 13.14
CA PHE A 119 0.73 -0.63 11.76
C PHE A 119 0.00 0.37 10.84
N LEU A 120 -1.24 0.74 11.18
CA LEU A 120 -1.98 1.76 10.47
C LEU A 120 -1.48 3.18 10.77
N ASP A 121 -0.72 3.35 11.85
CA ASP A 121 -0.16 4.64 12.26
C ASP A 121 1.28 4.86 11.77
N VAL A 122 1.87 3.91 11.06
CA VAL A 122 3.20 4.04 10.44
C VAL A 122 3.08 4.79 9.12
N GLY A 123 3.91 5.81 8.91
CA GLY A 123 3.93 6.61 7.70
C GLY A 123 3.14 7.90 7.81
N LEU A 124 2.38 8.25 6.79
CA LEU A 124 1.55 9.45 6.79
C LEU A 124 0.23 9.20 7.51
N LYS A 125 -0.20 10.14 8.34
CA LYS A 125 -1.57 10.18 8.87
C LYS A 125 -2.57 10.56 7.77
N VAL A 126 -3.85 10.38 8.06
CA VAL A 126 -4.95 10.76 7.15
C VAL A 126 -4.89 12.23 6.76
N ASP A 127 -4.42 13.09 7.64
CA ASP A 127 -4.26 14.54 7.43
C ASP A 127 -2.98 14.92 6.65
N GLY A 128 -2.19 13.93 6.21
CA GLY A 128 -0.94 14.14 5.48
C GLY A 128 0.25 14.49 6.36
N SER A 129 0.08 14.62 7.67
CA SER A 129 1.20 14.85 8.59
C SER A 129 2.05 13.59 8.75
N ALA A 130 3.38 13.77 8.92
CA ALA A 130 4.29 12.65 9.17
C ALA A 130 3.95 12.00 10.52
N ASN A 131 3.74 10.69 10.49
CA ASN A 131 3.64 9.89 11.69
C ASN A 131 5.03 9.38 12.11
N SER A 132 5.11 8.78 13.30
CA SER A 132 6.39 8.36 13.91
C SER A 132 7.33 7.69 12.89
N THR A 133 8.37 8.42 12.51
CA THR A 133 9.49 7.90 11.75
C THR A 133 10.58 7.56 12.76
N SER A 134 10.74 6.28 13.10
CA SER A 134 11.88 5.80 13.87
C SER A 134 12.72 4.93 12.96
N TYR A 135 14.02 5.12 13.00
CA TYR A 135 14.98 4.29 12.27
C TYR A 135 16.12 3.87 13.21
N VAL A 136 15.91 2.74 13.89
CA VAL A 136 16.86 2.17 14.85
C VAL A 136 17.10 0.71 14.49
N CYS A 137 18.28 0.40 13.93
CA CYS A 137 18.64 -0.95 13.50
C CYS A 137 18.95 -1.92 14.65
N GLY A 138 19.19 -1.39 15.85
CA GLY A 138 19.64 -2.19 16.99
C GLY A 138 21.08 -2.71 16.88
N GLY A 139 21.61 -3.13 18.01
CA GLY A 139 22.89 -3.80 18.12
C GLY A 139 22.78 -5.32 17.99
N PRO A 140 23.91 -6.06 18.19
CA PRO A 140 23.91 -7.51 18.20
C PRO A 140 22.99 -8.06 19.29
N LEU A 141 22.31 -9.17 18.99
CA LEU A 141 21.35 -9.87 19.87
C LEU A 141 20.11 -9.07 20.26
N GLN A 142 19.94 -7.85 19.79
CA GLN A 142 18.72 -7.08 20.02
C GLN A 142 17.59 -7.53 19.08
N THR A 143 16.37 -7.40 19.53
CA THR A 143 15.18 -7.66 18.73
C THR A 143 14.78 -6.42 17.95
N THR A 144 14.66 -6.56 16.64
CA THR A 144 14.34 -5.46 15.72
C THR A 144 13.06 -5.77 14.97
N ALA A 145 12.20 -4.74 14.80
CA ALA A 145 11.04 -4.77 13.94
C ALA A 145 11.21 -3.77 12.81
N VAL A 146 10.86 -4.20 11.62
CA VAL A 146 10.80 -3.40 10.41
C VAL A 146 9.37 -3.39 9.91
N VAL A 147 8.83 -2.20 9.66
CA VAL A 147 7.49 -2.00 9.09
C VAL A 147 7.63 -1.09 7.88
N ALA A 148 7.08 -1.49 6.77
CA ALA A 148 6.92 -0.63 5.60
C ALA A 148 5.44 -0.54 5.23
N THR A 149 4.96 0.66 4.92
CA THR A 149 3.57 0.90 4.56
C THR A 149 3.46 1.58 3.22
N TYR A 150 2.45 1.19 2.46
CA TYR A 150 2.10 1.77 1.17
C TYR A 150 0.59 1.98 1.07
N ASP A 151 0.16 3.16 0.65
CA ASP A 151 -1.25 3.53 0.57
C ASP A 151 -1.78 3.39 -0.85
N TRP A 152 -2.55 2.32 -1.08
CA TRP A 152 -3.24 2.06 -2.34
C TRP A 152 -4.61 2.73 -2.36
N LYS A 153 -4.86 3.59 -3.34
CA LYS A 153 -6.20 4.18 -3.56
C LYS A 153 -7.08 3.19 -4.30
N LEU A 154 -8.23 2.88 -3.72
CA LEU A 154 -9.23 2.02 -4.34
C LEU A 154 -9.93 2.76 -5.47
N LEU A 155 -9.97 2.16 -6.67
CA LEU A 155 -10.49 2.76 -7.89
C LEU A 155 -11.91 2.27 -8.20
N MET A 156 -12.22 0.98 -7.92
CA MET A 156 -13.50 0.39 -8.26
C MET A 156 -14.59 0.79 -7.25
N PRO A 157 -15.77 1.21 -7.74
CA PRO A 157 -16.91 1.50 -6.88
C PRO A 157 -17.32 0.25 -6.08
N GLY A 158 -17.69 0.43 -4.83
CA GLY A 158 -18.12 -0.66 -3.95
C GLY A 158 -16.99 -1.38 -3.21
N MET A 159 -15.71 -1.03 -3.43
CA MET A 159 -14.58 -1.64 -2.71
C MET A 159 -14.28 -1.01 -1.33
N ASN A 160 -15.11 -0.10 -0.86
CA ASN A 160 -14.90 0.57 0.44
C ASN A 160 -14.83 -0.41 1.64
N TYR A 161 -15.42 -1.60 1.51
CA TYR A 161 -15.35 -2.64 2.55
C TYR A 161 -13.97 -3.31 2.68
N VAL A 162 -13.10 -3.22 1.66
CA VAL A 162 -11.70 -3.69 1.73
C VAL A 162 -10.72 -2.59 2.10
N GLY A 163 -11.15 -1.32 2.11
CA GLY A 163 -10.36 -0.19 2.62
C GLY A 163 -10.17 -0.32 4.13
N ASN A 164 -9.02 0.10 4.63
CA ASN A 164 -8.68 0.06 6.05
C ASN A 164 -8.11 1.40 6.54
N PHE A 165 -8.09 2.42 5.69
CA PHE A 165 -7.50 3.72 5.98
C PHE A 165 -8.26 4.84 5.25
N ASN A 166 -8.18 6.08 5.74
CA ASN A 166 -8.78 7.27 5.14
C ASN A 166 -10.28 7.09 4.77
N GLY A 167 -11.12 6.75 5.74
CA GLY A 167 -12.56 6.56 5.51
C GLY A 167 -12.89 5.40 4.56
N ASN A 168 -12.05 4.36 4.57
CA ASN A 168 -12.16 3.16 3.73
C ASN A 168 -12.01 3.42 2.21
N THR A 169 -11.45 4.57 1.82
CA THR A 169 -11.16 4.88 0.40
C THR A 169 -9.76 4.44 -0.01
N VAL A 170 -8.93 4.06 0.97
CA VAL A 170 -7.54 3.63 0.80
C VAL A 170 -7.34 2.28 1.46
N ARG A 171 -6.63 1.40 0.79
CA ARG A 171 -6.06 0.18 1.37
C ARG A 171 -4.62 0.44 1.76
N ARG A 172 -4.33 0.54 3.07
CA ARG A 172 -2.96 0.57 3.56
C ARG A 172 -2.38 -0.84 3.54
N ILE A 173 -1.39 -1.04 2.72
CA ILE A 173 -0.63 -2.27 2.56
C ILE A 173 0.56 -2.20 3.52
N VAL A 174 0.81 -3.28 4.26
CA VAL A 174 1.84 -3.34 5.29
C VAL A 174 2.76 -4.52 5.03
N GLY A 175 4.05 -4.24 4.88
CA GLY A 175 5.12 -5.23 4.96
C GLY A 175 5.74 -5.20 6.36
N PHE A 176 5.88 -6.36 6.98
CA PHE A 176 6.34 -6.47 8.36
C PHE A 176 7.36 -7.59 8.53
N SER A 177 8.42 -7.32 9.30
CA SER A 177 9.36 -8.34 9.74
C SER A 177 9.84 -8.05 11.16
N MET A 178 9.86 -9.07 12.01
CA MET A 178 10.40 -8.99 13.37
C MET A 178 11.36 -10.14 13.60
N PHE A 179 12.55 -9.84 14.08
CA PHE A 179 13.64 -10.82 14.25
C PHE A 179 14.58 -10.38 15.35
N GLN A 180 15.41 -11.31 15.80
CA GLN A 180 16.56 -11.01 16.64
C GLN A 180 17.81 -10.90 15.76
N ASN A 181 18.59 -9.84 15.97
CA ASN A 181 19.86 -9.64 15.30
C ASN A 181 20.85 -10.76 15.66
N GLU A 182 21.63 -11.19 14.69
CA GLU A 182 22.71 -12.15 14.90
C GLU A 182 23.85 -11.52 15.71
N PRO A 183 24.71 -12.32 16.35
CA PRO A 183 25.91 -11.80 16.99
C PRO A 183 26.88 -11.28 15.90
N PHE A 184 27.08 -9.98 15.84
CA PHE A 184 28.06 -9.31 14.99
C PHE A 184 28.95 -8.38 15.85
N PRO A 185 30.14 -7.93 15.37
CA PRO A 185 31.02 -7.07 16.13
C PRO A 185 30.31 -5.81 16.65
N SER A 186 30.44 -5.55 17.95
CA SER A 186 29.93 -4.35 18.59
C SER A 186 30.66 -3.09 18.06
N GLY A 187 29.93 -1.98 17.90
CA GLY A 187 30.46 -0.71 17.39
C GLY A 187 29.93 -0.29 16.02
N SER A 188 29.25 -1.20 15.30
CA SER A 188 28.53 -0.87 14.08
C SER A 188 27.14 -0.37 14.42
N SER A 189 26.74 0.79 13.89
CA SER A 189 25.40 1.36 14.05
C SER A 189 24.91 1.94 12.74
N CYS A 190 23.60 1.86 12.49
CA CYS A 190 22.99 2.60 11.41
C CYS A 190 23.10 4.11 11.65
N LYS A 191 23.12 4.89 10.58
CA LYS A 191 23.08 6.34 10.68
C LYS A 191 21.71 6.74 11.24
N ALA A 192 21.69 7.47 12.36
CA ALA A 192 20.49 8.13 12.82
C ALA A 192 20.00 9.10 11.72
N SER A 193 18.68 9.12 11.45
CA SER A 193 18.04 10.06 10.53
C SER A 193 17.97 11.43 11.14
#